data_ea7cb0372346904f7033a670ea71ddb5
#
_entry.id   ea7cb0372346904f7033a670ea71ddb5
#
_cell.length_a   1.000
_cell.length_b   1.000
_cell.length_c   1.000
_cell.angle_alpha   90.00
_cell.angle_beta   90.00
_cell.angle_gamma   90.00
#
_symmetry.space_group_name_H-M   'P 1'
#
loop_
_entity.id
_entity.type
_entity.pdbx_description
1 polymer ?
#
loop_
_entity_poly.entity_id
_entity_poly.type
_entity_poly.pdbx_seq_one_letter_code
_entity_poly.pdbx_strand_id
1 'polypeptide(L)'
;KAANNLAKRQEKKTSTIDIWLKDLAIWVSKRLRLNEYKRMQLQTDLQSAGINLSPEMHIANSLVKAAIVGILAVPVFFVFPLLTPLVVALAVALYFKSSKGVADKIKEKRRRIEYELPRLVAHIDKTLKHNRDVLYILDNYKENAGPEMKHELEITVADMRSGNYEAALTRLEARVGSSMLSDVTRGLIGVLRGDETEVYWSSLAVKFADYQ
;
A
#
# COMPACT_ATOMS: atom_id res chain seq x y z
N LYS A 1 16.99 -29.42 -13.67
CA LYS A 1 17.95 -29.24 -12.54
C LYS A 1 18.10 -27.74 -12.15
N ALA A 2 18.05 -26.78 -13.11
CA ALA A 2 18.16 -25.34 -12.82
C ALA A 2 16.94 -24.76 -12.06
N ALA A 3 15.73 -25.18 -12.39
CA ALA A 3 14.50 -24.71 -11.73
C ALA A 3 14.41 -25.13 -10.26
N ASN A 4 14.94 -26.31 -9.90
CA ASN A 4 14.97 -26.80 -8.51
C ASN A 4 15.99 -26.05 -7.63
N ASN A 5 17.02 -25.45 -8.23
CA ASN A 5 18.01 -24.66 -7.52
C ASN A 5 17.55 -23.22 -7.25
N LEU A 6 16.59 -22.71 -8.03
CA LEU A 6 15.97 -21.40 -7.79
C LEU A 6 14.94 -21.47 -6.66
N ALA A 7 14.18 -22.56 -6.56
CA ALA A 7 13.24 -22.77 -5.46
C ALA A 7 13.96 -22.95 -4.10
N LYS A 8 15.11 -23.63 -4.06
CA LYS A 8 15.94 -23.77 -2.84
C LYS A 8 16.65 -22.48 -2.40
N ARG A 9 16.80 -21.48 -3.27
CA ARG A 9 17.40 -20.19 -2.90
C ARG A 9 16.42 -19.25 -2.22
N GLN A 10 15.12 -19.50 -2.26
CA GLN A 10 14.10 -18.72 -1.54
C GLN A 10 13.77 -19.25 -0.14
N GLU A 11 14.20 -20.41 0.25
CA GLU A 11 14.29 -20.74 1.67
C GLU A 11 15.45 -19.94 2.27
N LYS A 12 15.23 -18.65 2.51
CA LYS A 12 16.04 -17.89 3.47
C LYS A 12 16.11 -18.75 4.72
N LYS A 13 17.29 -19.31 5.00
CA LYS A 13 17.61 -19.89 6.32
C LYS A 13 17.10 -18.87 7.34
N THR A 14 15.91 -19.10 7.88
CA THR A 14 15.41 -18.35 9.02
C THR A 14 16.43 -18.63 10.12
N SER A 15 17.30 -17.66 10.38
CA SER A 15 18.28 -17.74 11.43
C SER A 15 17.53 -18.03 12.73
N THR A 16 18.08 -18.85 13.60
CA THR A 16 17.56 -19.06 14.97
C THR A 16 17.26 -17.72 15.65
N ILE A 17 18.03 -16.69 15.31
CA ILE A 17 17.84 -15.30 15.75
C ILE A 17 16.52 -14.72 15.20
N ASP A 18 16.17 -14.96 13.94
CA ASP A 18 14.91 -14.44 13.35
C ASP A 18 13.66 -15.07 14.00
N ILE A 19 13.77 -16.35 14.40
CA ILE A 19 12.69 -17.05 15.12
C ILE A 19 12.55 -16.47 16.53
N TRP A 20 13.64 -16.32 17.25
CA TRP A 20 13.63 -15.74 18.59
C TRP A 20 13.12 -14.29 18.59
N LEU A 21 13.49 -13.48 17.60
CA LEU A 21 13.01 -12.14 17.42
C LEU A 21 11.50 -12.07 17.14
N LYS A 22 10.97 -13.01 16.37
CA LYS A 22 9.52 -13.13 16.13
C LYS A 22 8.78 -13.51 17.41
N ASP A 23 9.30 -14.45 18.19
CA ASP A 23 8.69 -14.86 19.45
C ASP A 23 8.67 -13.72 20.46
N LEU A 24 9.76 -12.95 20.53
CA LEU A 24 9.86 -11.77 21.36
C LEU A 24 8.86 -10.67 20.90
N ALA A 25 8.73 -10.46 19.59
CA ALA A 25 7.75 -9.53 19.04
C ALA A 25 6.31 -9.98 19.33
N ILE A 26 6.01 -11.28 19.26
CA ILE A 26 4.70 -11.84 19.63
C ILE A 26 4.42 -11.62 21.13
N TRP A 27 5.40 -11.82 21.99
CA TRP A 27 5.24 -11.60 23.42
C TRP A 27 4.98 -10.11 23.73
N VAL A 28 5.75 -9.20 23.11
CA VAL A 28 5.57 -7.76 23.24
C VAL A 28 4.22 -7.33 22.69
N SER A 29 3.80 -7.83 21.53
CA SER A 29 2.52 -7.45 20.90
C SER A 29 1.31 -7.77 21.77
N LYS A 30 1.35 -8.88 22.54
CA LYS A 30 0.29 -9.27 23.49
C LYS A 30 0.18 -8.32 24.69
N ARG A 31 1.22 -7.58 25.02
CA ARG A 31 1.25 -6.61 26.14
C ARG A 31 0.98 -5.17 25.69
N LEU A 32 1.05 -4.88 24.40
CA LEU A 32 0.75 -3.57 23.85
C LEU A 32 -0.76 -3.32 23.88
N ARG A 33 -1.18 -2.31 24.64
CA ARG A 33 -2.55 -1.78 24.59
C ARG A 33 -2.55 -0.54 23.71
N LEU A 34 -3.05 -0.68 22.50
CA LEU A 34 -3.24 0.45 21.58
C LEU A 34 -4.63 1.06 21.81
N ASN A 35 -4.71 2.38 21.72
CA ASN A 35 -6.01 3.06 21.65
C ASN A 35 -6.71 2.60 20.36
N GLU A 36 -8.01 2.30 20.43
CA GLU A 36 -8.79 1.78 19.29
C GLU A 36 -8.70 2.65 18.06
N TYR A 37 -8.69 3.96 18.21
CA TYR A 37 -8.53 4.88 17.10
C TYR A 37 -7.19 4.68 16.36
N LYS A 38 -6.08 4.63 17.09
CA LYS A 38 -4.74 4.38 16.52
C LYS A 38 -4.61 3.00 15.91
N ARG A 39 -5.27 2.01 16.52
CA ARG A 39 -5.32 0.63 16.02
C ARG A 39 -6.01 0.57 14.67
N MET A 40 -7.20 1.16 14.55
CA MET A 40 -7.96 1.18 13.30
C MET A 40 -7.21 1.94 12.20
N GLN A 41 -6.66 3.11 12.52
CA GLN A 41 -5.87 3.90 11.56
C GLN A 41 -4.68 3.10 11.04
N LEU A 42 -3.89 2.51 11.94
CA LEU A 42 -2.71 1.72 11.55
C LEU A 42 -3.09 0.43 10.81
N GLN A 43 -4.23 -0.18 11.12
CA GLN A 43 -4.75 -1.34 10.39
C GLN A 43 -5.11 -0.97 8.95
N THR A 44 -5.79 0.16 8.75
CA THR A 44 -6.12 0.68 7.43
C THR A 44 -4.84 1.00 6.63
N ASP A 45 -3.87 1.64 7.28
CA ASP A 45 -2.58 1.98 6.66
C ASP A 45 -1.80 0.72 6.24
N LEU A 46 -1.74 -0.29 7.10
CA LEU A 46 -1.08 -1.58 6.81
C LEU A 46 -1.76 -2.32 5.66
N GLN A 47 -3.08 -2.36 5.64
CA GLN A 47 -3.85 -2.96 4.55
C GLN A 47 -3.64 -2.21 3.24
N SER A 48 -3.67 -0.88 3.27
CA SER A 48 -3.41 -0.03 2.10
C SER A 48 -2.00 -0.20 1.55
N ALA A 49 -1.03 -0.47 2.43
CA ALA A 49 0.36 -0.79 2.06
C ALA A 49 0.56 -2.23 1.58
N GLY A 50 -0.48 -3.08 1.60
CA GLY A 50 -0.39 -4.51 1.27
C GLY A 50 0.41 -5.32 2.30
N ILE A 51 0.46 -4.86 3.55
CA ILE A 51 1.20 -5.51 4.64
C ILE A 51 0.22 -6.31 5.50
N ASN A 52 0.28 -7.63 5.41
CA ASN A 52 -0.55 -8.55 6.20
C ASN A 52 0.03 -8.76 7.62
N LEU A 53 0.09 -7.69 8.41
CA LEU A 53 0.51 -7.73 9.82
C LEU A 53 -0.54 -7.01 10.67
N SER A 54 -0.75 -7.49 11.91
CA SER A 54 -1.56 -6.74 12.87
C SER A 54 -0.84 -5.45 13.32
N PRO A 55 -1.58 -4.38 13.67
CA PRO A 55 -1.01 -3.14 14.19
C PRO A 55 -0.06 -3.35 15.36
N GLU A 56 -0.45 -4.23 16.29
CA GLU A 56 0.34 -4.57 17.46
C GLU A 56 1.66 -5.25 17.08
N MET A 57 1.62 -6.16 16.11
CA MET A 57 2.80 -6.87 15.63
C MET A 57 3.76 -5.92 14.87
N HIS A 58 3.23 -4.98 14.11
CA HIS A 58 4.06 -3.97 13.43
C HIS A 58 4.83 -3.11 14.42
N ILE A 59 4.15 -2.60 15.46
CA ILE A 59 4.78 -1.82 16.53
C ILE A 59 5.75 -2.67 17.34
N ALA A 60 5.37 -3.91 17.69
CA ALA A 60 6.25 -4.82 18.42
C ALA A 60 7.54 -5.11 17.65
N ASN A 61 7.46 -5.36 16.34
CA ASN A 61 8.65 -5.57 15.50
C ASN A 61 9.55 -4.33 15.47
N SER A 62 8.98 -3.14 15.41
CA SER A 62 9.75 -1.89 15.44
C SER A 62 10.42 -1.67 16.80
N LEU A 63 9.71 -1.99 17.88
CA LEU A 63 10.21 -1.89 19.25
C LEU A 63 11.33 -2.89 19.53
N VAL A 64 11.16 -4.14 19.08
CA VAL A 64 12.17 -5.20 19.21
C VAL A 64 13.45 -4.84 18.46
N LYS A 65 13.35 -4.32 17.24
CA LYS A 65 14.53 -3.83 16.49
C LYS A 65 15.25 -2.72 17.24
N ALA A 66 14.51 -1.75 17.79
CA ALA A 66 15.09 -0.66 18.58
C ALA A 66 15.72 -1.17 19.89
N ALA A 67 15.09 -2.14 20.56
CA ALA A 67 15.59 -2.74 21.79
C ALA A 67 16.91 -3.48 21.58
N ILE A 68 17.10 -4.19 20.46
CA ILE A 68 18.35 -4.87 20.13
C ILE A 68 19.49 -3.86 20.02
N VAL A 69 19.26 -2.76 19.29
CA VAL A 69 20.28 -1.70 19.18
C VAL A 69 20.55 -1.06 20.53
N GLY A 70 19.51 -0.88 21.36
CA GLY A 70 19.65 -0.39 22.75
C GLY A 70 20.48 -1.33 23.64
N ILE A 71 20.26 -2.64 23.56
CA ILE A 71 21.04 -3.65 24.32
C ILE A 71 22.50 -3.62 23.89
N LEU A 72 22.79 -3.45 22.60
CA LEU A 72 24.17 -3.29 22.10
C LEU A 72 24.85 -2.00 22.60
N ALA A 73 24.05 -0.99 22.96
CA ALA A 73 24.59 0.25 23.53
C ALA A 73 25.18 0.05 24.94
N VAL A 74 24.71 -0.96 25.71
CA VAL A 74 25.16 -1.21 27.08
C VAL A 74 26.67 -1.51 27.18
N PRO A 75 27.22 -2.50 26.45
CA PRO A 75 28.66 -2.75 26.46
C PRO A 75 29.46 -1.59 25.86
N VAL A 76 28.93 -0.88 24.88
CA VAL A 76 29.57 0.31 24.28
C VAL A 76 29.71 1.42 25.32
N PHE A 77 28.71 1.58 26.21
CA PHE A 77 28.77 2.56 27.29
C PHE A 77 29.94 2.31 28.24
N PHE A 78 30.22 1.05 28.60
CA PHE A 78 31.30 0.68 29.48
C PHE A 78 32.70 0.83 28.86
N VAL A 79 32.82 0.58 27.55
CA VAL A 79 34.10 0.60 26.83
C VAL A 79 34.41 1.99 26.25
N PHE A 80 33.38 2.64 25.68
CA PHE A 80 33.50 3.94 25.02
C PHE A 80 32.32 4.86 25.37
N PRO A 81 32.32 5.50 26.58
CA PRO A 81 31.19 6.32 27.02
C PRO A 81 30.86 7.48 26.08
N LEU A 82 31.88 8.01 25.38
CA LEU A 82 31.72 9.11 24.42
C LEU A 82 30.91 8.69 23.17
N LEU A 83 30.87 7.39 22.78
CA LEU A 83 30.12 6.88 21.62
C LEU A 83 28.66 6.54 21.96
N THR A 84 28.30 6.47 23.24
CA THR A 84 26.94 6.10 23.67
C THR A 84 25.85 7.01 23.11
N PRO A 85 25.97 8.36 23.11
CA PRO A 85 24.94 9.21 22.53
C PRO A 85 24.73 8.96 21.03
N LEU A 86 25.79 8.59 20.31
CA LEU A 86 25.69 8.24 18.89
C LEU A 86 24.88 6.94 18.67
N VAL A 87 25.11 5.91 19.48
CA VAL A 87 24.39 4.63 19.41
C VAL A 87 22.92 4.81 19.79
N VAL A 88 22.62 5.62 20.79
CA VAL A 88 21.25 5.95 21.19
C VAL A 88 20.54 6.71 20.06
N ALA A 89 21.20 7.71 19.47
CA ALA A 89 20.64 8.45 18.32
C ALA A 89 20.36 7.53 17.14
N LEU A 90 21.23 6.57 16.88
CA LEU A 90 21.03 5.56 15.82
C LEU A 90 19.82 4.64 16.12
N ALA A 91 19.65 4.20 17.38
CA ALA A 91 18.50 3.40 17.79
C ALA A 91 17.18 4.13 17.58
N VAL A 92 17.13 5.41 17.96
CA VAL A 92 15.96 6.29 17.77
C VAL A 92 15.68 6.50 16.28
N ALA A 93 16.72 6.76 15.47
CA ALA A 93 16.58 6.93 14.02
C ALA A 93 16.04 5.67 13.34
N LEU A 94 16.50 4.48 13.74
CA LEU A 94 16.00 3.20 13.23
C LEU A 94 14.55 2.94 13.62
N TYR A 95 14.14 3.32 14.82
CA TYR A 95 12.75 3.23 15.23
C TYR A 95 11.84 4.09 14.34
N PHE A 96 12.19 5.37 14.14
CA PHE A 96 11.43 6.29 13.28
C PHE A 96 11.44 5.84 11.81
N LYS A 97 12.55 5.34 11.28
CA LYS A 97 12.66 4.82 9.93
C LYS A 97 11.73 3.61 9.73
N SER A 98 11.66 2.70 10.69
CA SER A 98 10.78 1.54 10.64
C SER A 98 9.30 1.94 10.66
N SER A 99 8.94 2.95 11.45
CA SER A 99 7.57 3.45 11.53
C SER A 99 7.13 4.23 10.28
N LYS A 100 8.05 4.96 9.62
CA LYS A 100 7.76 5.70 8.38
C LYS A 100 7.62 4.79 7.15
N GLY A 101 8.21 3.61 7.17
CA GLY A 101 8.25 2.70 6.01
C GLY A 101 6.86 2.28 5.49
N VAL A 102 5.82 2.29 6.31
CA VAL A 102 4.43 2.03 5.88
C VAL A 102 3.89 3.21 5.08
N ALA A 103 4.04 4.43 5.59
CA ALA A 103 3.58 5.63 4.92
C ALA A 103 4.28 5.83 3.56
N ASP A 104 5.57 5.52 3.49
CA ASP A 104 6.34 5.60 2.24
C ASP A 104 5.85 4.56 1.21
N LYS A 105 5.50 3.34 1.63
CA LYS A 105 4.90 2.32 0.75
C LYS A 105 3.53 2.74 0.23
N ILE A 106 2.69 3.34 1.06
CA ILE A 106 1.37 3.85 0.64
C ILE A 106 1.56 4.95 -0.42
N LYS A 107 2.47 5.90 -0.17
CA LYS A 107 2.79 6.97 -1.12
C LYS A 107 3.32 6.42 -2.44
N GLU A 108 4.23 5.46 -2.39
CA GLU A 108 4.81 4.85 -3.58
C GLU A 108 3.75 4.08 -4.39
N LYS A 109 2.89 3.27 -3.73
CA LYS A 109 1.77 2.59 -4.37
C LYS A 109 0.83 3.60 -5.05
N ARG A 110 0.45 4.67 -4.32
CA ARG A 110 -0.39 5.74 -4.87
C ARG A 110 0.25 6.38 -6.10
N ARG A 111 1.53 6.76 -6.02
CA ARG A 111 2.28 7.36 -7.12
C ARG A 111 2.31 6.48 -8.36
N ARG A 112 2.51 5.16 -8.20
CA ARG A 112 2.48 4.19 -9.31
C ARG A 112 1.12 4.12 -9.96
N ILE A 113 0.04 4.12 -9.18
CA ILE A 113 -1.32 4.17 -9.69
C ILE A 113 -1.57 5.49 -10.43
N GLU A 114 -1.19 6.64 -9.85
CA GLU A 114 -1.35 7.96 -10.46
C GLU A 114 -0.62 8.08 -11.79
N TYR A 115 0.55 7.48 -11.92
CA TYR A 115 1.31 7.46 -13.15
C TYR A 115 0.60 6.71 -14.30
N GLU A 116 -0.27 5.74 -13.98
CA GLU A 116 -1.06 5.02 -14.96
C GLU A 116 -2.40 5.67 -15.32
N LEU A 117 -2.89 6.62 -14.50
CA LEU A 117 -4.21 7.22 -14.71
C LEU A 117 -4.40 7.87 -16.08
N PRO A 118 -3.42 8.57 -16.67
CA PRO A 118 -3.56 9.11 -18.03
C PRO A 118 -3.88 8.03 -19.06
N ARG A 119 -3.23 6.87 -18.94
CA ARG A 119 -3.46 5.73 -19.82
C ARG A 119 -4.84 5.10 -19.61
N LEU A 120 -5.28 5.00 -18.34
CA LEU A 120 -6.62 4.53 -17.99
C LEU A 120 -7.68 5.48 -18.57
N VAL A 121 -7.53 6.79 -18.42
CA VAL A 121 -8.46 7.80 -18.95
C VAL A 121 -8.56 7.71 -20.47
N ALA A 122 -7.43 7.59 -21.17
CA ALA A 122 -7.43 7.44 -22.62
C ALA A 122 -8.13 6.14 -23.06
N HIS A 123 -7.98 5.03 -22.29
CA HIS A 123 -8.70 3.79 -22.54
C HIS A 123 -10.20 3.94 -22.34
N ILE A 124 -10.61 4.61 -21.23
CA ILE A 124 -12.03 4.89 -20.94
C ILE A 124 -12.64 5.73 -22.06
N ASP A 125 -12.03 6.86 -22.42
CA ASP A 125 -12.54 7.75 -23.49
C ASP A 125 -12.74 7.01 -24.80
N LYS A 126 -11.75 6.20 -25.20
CA LYS A 126 -11.84 5.40 -26.43
C LYS A 126 -12.94 4.35 -26.36
N THR A 127 -13.08 3.66 -25.22
CA THR A 127 -14.02 2.53 -25.10
C THR A 127 -15.46 3.01 -24.97
N LEU A 128 -15.70 4.15 -24.29
CA LEU A 128 -17.04 4.75 -24.13
C LEU A 128 -17.73 5.08 -25.46
N LYS A 129 -16.97 5.31 -26.52
CA LYS A 129 -17.51 5.55 -27.88
C LYS A 129 -18.21 4.31 -28.47
N HIS A 130 -17.91 3.14 -27.96
CA HIS A 130 -18.42 1.87 -28.46
C HIS A 130 -19.17 1.06 -27.42
N ASN A 131 -18.79 1.18 -26.14
CA ASN A 131 -19.38 0.44 -25.04
C ASN A 131 -19.38 1.31 -23.76
N ARG A 132 -20.57 1.50 -23.19
CA ARG A 132 -20.77 2.28 -21.96
C ARG A 132 -20.83 1.41 -20.69
N ASP A 133 -20.54 0.13 -20.79
CA ASP A 133 -20.48 -0.75 -19.63
C ASP A 133 -19.19 -0.52 -18.83
N VAL A 134 -19.32 0.14 -17.68
CA VAL A 134 -18.19 0.47 -16.79
C VAL A 134 -17.48 -0.78 -16.29
N LEU A 135 -18.22 -1.87 -16.01
CA LEU A 135 -17.61 -3.14 -15.60
C LEU A 135 -16.69 -3.67 -16.70
N TYR A 136 -17.19 -3.71 -17.93
CA TYR A 136 -16.42 -4.18 -19.09
C TYR A 136 -15.17 -3.33 -19.31
N ILE A 137 -15.28 -2.01 -19.20
CA ILE A 137 -14.16 -1.06 -19.40
C ILE A 137 -13.03 -1.36 -18.41
N LEU A 138 -13.36 -1.50 -17.12
CA LEU A 138 -12.37 -1.74 -16.08
C LEU A 138 -11.79 -3.16 -16.12
N ASP A 139 -12.63 -4.16 -16.40
CA ASP A 139 -12.21 -5.56 -16.51
C ASP A 139 -11.26 -5.77 -17.71
N ASN A 140 -11.53 -5.09 -18.83
CA ASN A 140 -10.65 -5.14 -20.01
C ASN A 140 -9.32 -4.41 -19.76
N TYR A 141 -9.35 -3.21 -19.13
CA TYR A 141 -8.12 -2.47 -18.83
C TYR A 141 -7.20 -3.21 -17.86
N LYS A 142 -7.75 -3.93 -16.91
CA LYS A 142 -7.04 -4.71 -15.89
C LYS A 142 -5.96 -5.64 -16.49
N GLU A 143 -6.21 -6.21 -17.70
CA GLU A 143 -5.25 -7.11 -18.34
C GLU A 143 -3.95 -6.40 -18.79
N ASN A 144 -4.03 -5.08 -19.02
CA ASN A 144 -2.91 -4.25 -19.45
C ASN A 144 -2.38 -3.32 -18.35
N ALA A 145 -2.94 -3.41 -17.15
CA ALA A 145 -2.57 -2.58 -16.01
C ALA A 145 -1.29 -3.08 -15.33
N GLY A 146 -0.51 -2.16 -14.76
CA GLY A 146 0.60 -2.49 -13.88
C GLY A 146 0.13 -3.15 -12.58
N PRO A 147 1.03 -3.77 -11.82
CA PRO A 147 0.67 -4.66 -10.72
C PRO A 147 -0.18 -3.99 -9.64
N GLU A 148 0.09 -2.75 -9.29
CA GLU A 148 -0.66 -2.01 -8.26
C GLU A 148 -2.07 -1.64 -8.74
N MET A 149 -2.19 -1.13 -9.96
CA MET A 149 -3.47 -0.79 -10.57
C MET A 149 -4.29 -2.05 -10.85
N LYS A 150 -3.67 -3.10 -11.37
CA LYS A 150 -4.33 -4.40 -11.62
C LYS A 150 -4.96 -4.95 -10.35
N HIS A 151 -4.22 -4.96 -9.25
CA HIS A 151 -4.72 -5.45 -7.96
C HIS A 151 -5.95 -4.65 -7.48
N GLU A 152 -5.92 -3.33 -7.58
CA GLU A 152 -7.06 -2.49 -7.19
C GLU A 152 -8.27 -2.69 -8.11
N LEU A 153 -8.04 -2.86 -9.40
CA LEU A 153 -9.09 -3.13 -10.37
C LEU A 153 -9.70 -4.53 -10.19
N GLU A 154 -8.91 -5.55 -9.85
CA GLU A 154 -9.42 -6.89 -9.53
C GLU A 154 -10.42 -6.87 -8.39
N ILE A 155 -10.08 -6.16 -7.29
CA ILE A 155 -10.98 -5.99 -6.15
C ILE A 155 -12.23 -5.22 -6.57
N THR A 156 -12.07 -4.14 -7.34
CA THR A 156 -13.19 -3.27 -7.73
C THR A 156 -14.15 -3.99 -8.68
N VAL A 157 -13.63 -4.73 -9.66
CA VAL A 157 -14.45 -5.55 -10.58
C VAL A 157 -15.19 -6.65 -9.82
N ALA A 158 -14.55 -7.31 -8.87
CA ALA A 158 -15.21 -8.30 -8.01
C ALA A 158 -16.33 -7.66 -7.16
N ASP A 159 -16.08 -6.48 -6.58
CA ASP A 159 -17.07 -5.71 -5.85
C ASP A 159 -18.26 -5.32 -6.74
N MET A 160 -18.03 -4.87 -7.97
CA MET A 160 -19.08 -4.53 -8.94
C MET A 160 -19.95 -5.74 -9.30
N ARG A 161 -19.34 -6.89 -9.51
CA ARG A 161 -20.07 -8.14 -9.80
C ARG A 161 -20.96 -8.58 -8.65
N SER A 162 -20.68 -8.16 -7.43
CA SER A 162 -21.51 -8.47 -6.24
C SER A 162 -22.71 -7.54 -6.05
N GLY A 163 -22.84 -6.43 -6.81
CA GLY A 163 -24.05 -5.61 -6.78
C GLY A 163 -23.89 -4.12 -7.06
N ASN A 164 -23.44 -3.30 -6.16
CA ASN A 164 -23.50 -1.83 -6.29
C ASN A 164 -22.23 -1.24 -6.89
N TYR A 165 -22.31 -0.82 -8.15
CA TYR A 165 -21.21 -0.27 -8.94
C TYR A 165 -20.70 1.07 -8.37
N GLU A 166 -21.58 1.99 -7.98
CA GLU A 166 -21.18 3.26 -7.39
C GLU A 166 -20.42 3.05 -6.06
N ALA A 167 -20.92 2.15 -5.22
CA ALA A 167 -20.26 1.83 -3.96
C ALA A 167 -18.88 1.16 -4.19
N ALA A 168 -18.73 0.33 -5.22
CA ALA A 168 -17.46 -0.28 -5.58
C ALA A 168 -16.42 0.77 -6.02
N LEU A 169 -16.83 1.75 -6.83
CA LEU A 169 -15.99 2.87 -7.25
C LEU A 169 -15.59 3.78 -6.07
N THR A 170 -16.53 4.07 -5.18
CA THR A 170 -16.26 4.86 -3.96
C THR A 170 -15.26 4.13 -3.04
N ARG A 171 -15.37 2.80 -2.92
CA ARG A 171 -14.39 2.00 -2.16
C ARG A 171 -13.01 2.00 -2.83
N LEU A 172 -12.92 1.95 -4.15
CA LEU A 172 -11.65 2.09 -4.89
C LEU A 172 -10.99 3.43 -4.57
N GLU A 173 -11.74 4.52 -4.66
CA GLU A 173 -11.26 5.87 -4.32
C GLU A 173 -10.73 5.94 -2.89
N ALA A 174 -11.47 5.41 -1.92
CA ALA A 174 -11.08 5.40 -0.51
C ALA A 174 -9.82 4.56 -0.26
N ARG A 175 -9.66 3.41 -0.94
CA ARG A 175 -8.47 2.54 -0.78
C ARG A 175 -7.20 3.19 -1.31
N VAL A 176 -7.28 3.86 -2.45
CA VAL A 176 -6.09 4.48 -3.09
C VAL A 176 -5.80 5.86 -2.51
N GLY A 177 -6.83 6.64 -2.18
CA GLY A 177 -6.73 7.97 -1.58
C GLY A 177 -6.02 8.98 -2.50
N SER A 178 -6.29 8.94 -3.81
CA SER A 178 -5.72 9.84 -4.82
C SER A 178 -6.79 10.78 -5.35
N SER A 179 -6.50 12.09 -5.36
CA SER A 179 -7.39 13.10 -5.94
C SER A 179 -7.57 12.92 -7.45
N MET A 180 -6.53 12.48 -8.16
CA MET A 180 -6.61 12.18 -9.59
C MET A 180 -7.55 11.01 -9.85
N LEU A 181 -7.48 9.96 -9.03
CA LEU A 181 -8.41 8.82 -9.14
C LEU A 181 -9.84 9.24 -8.77
N SER A 182 -10.04 10.16 -7.83
CA SER A 182 -11.36 10.72 -7.50
C SER A 182 -12.03 11.36 -8.72
N ASP A 183 -11.27 12.06 -9.55
CA ASP A 183 -11.81 12.62 -10.80
C ASP A 183 -12.24 11.50 -11.76
N VAL A 184 -11.44 10.44 -11.88
CA VAL A 184 -11.79 9.28 -12.74
C VAL A 184 -13.04 8.56 -12.23
N THR A 185 -13.11 8.25 -10.93
CA THR A 185 -14.28 7.56 -10.34
C THR A 185 -15.55 8.39 -10.45
N ARG A 186 -15.46 9.72 -10.30
CA ARG A 186 -16.60 10.63 -10.50
C ARG A 186 -17.12 10.59 -11.94
N GLY A 187 -16.21 10.60 -12.93
CA GLY A 187 -16.58 10.44 -14.33
C GLY A 187 -17.26 9.09 -14.62
N LEU A 188 -16.76 8.00 -14.04
CA LEU A 188 -17.37 6.67 -14.20
C LEU A 188 -18.74 6.58 -13.53
N ILE A 189 -18.94 7.21 -12.38
CA ILE A 189 -20.25 7.32 -11.73
C ILE A 189 -21.23 8.11 -12.60
N GLY A 190 -20.78 9.20 -13.25
CA GLY A 190 -21.57 9.93 -14.24
C GLY A 190 -22.02 9.02 -15.40
N VAL A 191 -21.13 8.20 -15.93
CA VAL A 191 -21.48 7.19 -16.98
C VAL A 191 -22.56 6.22 -16.48
N LEU A 192 -22.45 5.71 -15.24
CA LEU A 192 -23.44 4.81 -14.63
C LEU A 192 -24.82 5.46 -14.49
N ARG A 193 -24.87 6.75 -14.26
CA ARG A 193 -26.10 7.54 -14.14
C ARG A 193 -26.70 7.92 -15.49
N GLY A 194 -25.97 7.68 -16.58
CA GLY A 194 -26.40 8.02 -17.93
C GLY A 194 -26.06 9.43 -18.39
N ASP A 195 -25.18 10.14 -17.65
CA ASP A 195 -24.76 11.49 -18.00
C ASP A 195 -23.98 11.51 -19.32
N GLU A 196 -24.02 12.64 -20.03
CA GLU A 196 -23.15 12.90 -21.17
C GLU A 196 -21.75 13.29 -20.67
N THR A 197 -20.82 12.33 -20.68
CA THR A 197 -19.49 12.48 -20.09
C THR A 197 -18.37 12.65 -21.13
N GLU A 198 -18.68 12.80 -22.42
CA GLU A 198 -17.68 12.88 -23.49
C GLU A 198 -16.73 14.07 -23.32
N VAL A 199 -17.28 15.27 -23.06
CA VAL A 199 -16.50 16.49 -22.80
C VAL A 199 -15.69 16.34 -21.51
N TYR A 200 -16.23 15.66 -20.51
CA TYR A 200 -15.55 15.41 -19.25
C TYR A 200 -14.29 14.56 -19.46
N TRP A 201 -14.39 13.45 -20.20
CA TRP A 201 -13.26 12.55 -20.44
C TRP A 201 -12.17 13.19 -21.29
N SER A 202 -12.54 13.94 -22.33
CA SER A 202 -11.56 14.66 -23.14
C SER A 202 -10.84 15.77 -22.34
N SER A 203 -11.55 16.51 -21.49
CA SER A 203 -10.92 17.50 -20.62
C SER A 203 -10.00 16.86 -19.56
N LEU A 204 -10.40 15.70 -19.02
CA LEU A 204 -9.61 14.95 -18.05
C LEU A 204 -8.33 14.38 -18.69
N ALA A 205 -8.42 13.91 -19.93
CA ALA A 205 -7.27 13.44 -20.70
C ALA A 205 -6.24 14.55 -20.91
N VAL A 206 -6.68 15.75 -21.27
CA VAL A 206 -5.80 16.93 -21.39
C VAL A 206 -5.17 17.28 -20.05
N LYS A 207 -5.98 17.37 -18.97
CA LYS A 207 -5.48 17.64 -17.62
C LYS A 207 -4.41 16.65 -17.18
N PHE A 208 -4.57 15.38 -17.51
CA PHE A 208 -3.62 14.34 -17.08
C PHE A 208 -2.37 14.24 -17.97
N ALA A 209 -2.42 14.73 -19.22
CA ALA A 209 -1.24 14.81 -20.08
C ALA A 209 -0.16 15.73 -19.50
N ASP A 210 -0.55 16.76 -18.76
CA ASP A 210 0.38 17.69 -18.10
C ASP A 210 1.10 17.10 -16.87
N TYR A 211 0.72 15.90 -16.43
CA TYR A 211 1.33 15.20 -15.28
C TYR A 211 2.38 14.14 -15.68
N GLN A 212 2.70 13.98 -16.97
CA GLN A 212 3.74 13.11 -17.47
C GLN A 212 5.05 13.86 -17.66
#